data_3b575bae52c5aa9189bea151f3a7cbd1
#
_entry.id   3b575bae52c5aa9189bea151f3a7cbd1
#
_cell.length_a   1.000
_cell.length_b   1.000
_cell.length_c   1.000
_cell.angle_alpha   90.00
_cell.angle_beta   90.00
_cell.angle_gamma   90.00
#
_symmetry.space_group_name_H-M   'P 1'
#
loop_
_entity.id
_entity.type
_entity.pdbx_description
1 polymer ?
#
loop_
_entity_poly.entity_id
_entity_poly.type
_entity_poly.pdbx_seq_one_letter_code
_entity_poly.pdbx_strand_id
1 'polypeptide(L)'
;MSHYKSNLRDIEFNLFEVFGGTERFGNAPFDDIDVDTAKDFLKNTETLATGILSDTFASADRNPPVYDPATYSVKMPEDFTKAYQALMDSEGWRLEIPEGLGGINCPPSLRWAVAELVLGANPAAFMYMSGPGFAGILYNLGNEDQQKMAERMIEGQWGATMVLTEPDAGSDVGAGRTKAFDN
;
A
#
# COMPACT_ATOMS: atom_id res chain seq x y z
N MET A 1 -19.87 -7.64 -15.29
CA MET A 1 -18.77 -6.81 -15.85
C MET A 1 -18.12 -6.10 -14.69
N SER A 2 -16.79 -6.19 -14.59
CA SER A 2 -16.02 -5.45 -13.58
C SER A 2 -16.23 -3.94 -13.76
N HIS A 3 -16.27 -3.20 -12.66
CA HIS A 3 -16.31 -1.73 -12.68
C HIS A 3 -14.97 -1.13 -13.13
N TYR A 4 -13.87 -1.89 -13.00
CA TYR A 4 -12.52 -1.46 -13.30
C TYR A 4 -12.05 -1.99 -14.67
N LYS A 5 -11.40 -1.11 -15.42
CA LYS A 5 -10.71 -1.43 -16.67
C LYS A 5 -9.34 -0.78 -16.62
N SER A 6 -8.31 -1.60 -16.71
CA SER A 6 -6.93 -1.13 -16.76
C SER A 6 -6.60 -0.51 -18.13
N ASN A 7 -5.68 0.42 -18.14
CA ASN A 7 -4.98 0.88 -19.32
C ASN A 7 -3.47 0.79 -19.11
N LEU A 8 -2.99 -0.45 -18.95
CA LEU A 8 -1.58 -0.74 -18.67
C LEU A 8 -0.64 -0.13 -19.72
N ARG A 9 -1.04 -0.18 -21.01
CA ARG A 9 -0.22 0.39 -22.09
C ARG A 9 0.01 1.89 -21.92
N ASP A 10 -0.97 2.63 -21.41
CA ASP A 10 -0.83 4.07 -21.15
C ASP A 10 0.12 4.34 -19.98
N ILE A 11 0.01 3.54 -18.92
CA ILE A 11 0.94 3.59 -17.78
C ILE A 11 2.37 3.32 -18.24
N GLU A 12 2.59 2.26 -19.01
CA GLU A 12 3.90 1.90 -19.55
C GLU A 12 4.45 2.99 -20.49
N PHE A 13 3.61 3.54 -21.37
CA PHE A 13 3.98 4.62 -22.27
C PHE A 13 4.47 5.85 -21.49
N ASN A 14 3.72 6.27 -20.49
CA ASN A 14 4.13 7.41 -19.67
C ASN A 14 5.41 7.10 -18.91
N LEU A 15 5.47 5.96 -18.23
CA LEU A 15 6.57 5.60 -17.33
C LEU A 15 7.89 5.42 -18.09
N PHE A 16 7.88 4.70 -19.20
CA PHE A 16 9.09 4.29 -19.90
C PHE A 16 9.44 5.17 -21.11
N GLU A 17 8.45 5.67 -21.85
CA GLU A 17 8.70 6.38 -23.12
C GLU A 17 8.67 7.90 -22.92
N VAL A 18 7.68 8.44 -22.15
CA VAL A 18 7.54 9.89 -21.97
C VAL A 18 8.49 10.40 -20.89
N PHE A 19 8.55 9.75 -19.74
CA PHE A 19 9.37 10.20 -18.59
C PHE A 19 10.76 9.58 -18.54
N GLY A 20 11.18 8.85 -19.57
CA GLY A 20 12.53 8.29 -19.70
C GLY A 20 12.88 7.29 -18.60
N GLY A 21 11.90 6.55 -18.09
CA GLY A 21 12.10 5.57 -17.03
C GLY A 21 13.13 4.50 -17.38
N THR A 22 13.25 4.15 -18.65
CA THR A 22 14.22 3.17 -19.15
C THR A 22 15.70 3.50 -18.78
N GLU A 23 16.01 4.77 -18.58
CA GLU A 23 17.36 5.20 -18.19
C GLU A 23 17.62 5.06 -16.69
N ARG A 24 16.57 4.87 -15.88
CA ARG A 24 16.66 4.80 -14.41
C ARG A 24 16.59 3.38 -13.88
N PHE A 25 15.79 2.54 -14.49
CA PHE A 25 15.63 1.14 -14.08
C PHE A 25 16.90 0.34 -14.42
N GLY A 26 17.37 -0.45 -13.46
CA GLY A 26 18.60 -1.23 -13.58
C GLY A 26 19.89 -0.40 -13.50
N ASN A 27 19.78 0.86 -13.11
CA ASN A 27 20.92 1.76 -12.91
C ASN A 27 20.89 2.41 -11.54
N ALA A 28 22.06 2.64 -10.95
CA ALA A 28 22.16 3.28 -9.64
C ALA A 28 21.37 4.61 -9.60
N PRO A 29 20.62 4.91 -8.54
CA PRO A 29 20.51 4.13 -7.30
C PRO A 29 19.45 3.02 -7.31
N PHE A 30 18.85 2.68 -8.45
CA PHE A 30 17.72 1.73 -8.59
C PHE A 30 18.13 0.49 -9.39
N ASP A 31 19.23 -0.12 -9.02
CA ASP A 31 19.83 -1.28 -9.69
C ASP A 31 19.13 -2.62 -9.36
N ASP A 32 18.28 -2.66 -8.34
CA ASP A 32 17.50 -3.85 -7.95
C ASP A 32 16.40 -4.22 -8.94
N ILE A 33 15.88 -3.25 -9.70
CA ILE A 33 14.76 -3.46 -10.63
C ILE A 33 15.12 -2.93 -12.03
N ASP A 34 15.22 -3.83 -12.99
CA ASP A 34 15.32 -3.47 -14.40
C ASP A 34 13.93 -3.20 -15.03
N VAL A 35 13.91 -2.79 -16.29
CA VAL A 35 12.68 -2.47 -17.04
C VAL A 35 11.75 -3.67 -17.15
N ASP A 36 12.29 -4.87 -17.38
CA ASP A 36 11.47 -6.07 -17.57
C ASP A 36 10.82 -6.49 -16.25
N THR A 37 11.57 -6.47 -15.16
CA THR A 37 11.06 -6.69 -13.80
C THR A 37 9.98 -5.66 -13.44
N ALA A 38 10.18 -4.39 -13.77
CA ALA A 38 9.16 -3.34 -13.53
C ALA A 38 7.87 -3.60 -14.31
N LYS A 39 7.97 -4.04 -15.57
CA LYS A 39 6.79 -4.44 -16.39
C LYS A 39 6.09 -5.66 -15.81
N ASP A 40 6.83 -6.63 -15.29
CA ASP A 40 6.25 -7.80 -14.64
C ASP A 40 5.47 -7.41 -13.37
N PHE A 41 5.98 -6.49 -12.54
CA PHE A 41 5.24 -5.92 -11.41
C PHE A 41 3.92 -5.28 -11.86
N LEU A 42 3.97 -4.45 -12.90
CA LEU A 42 2.78 -3.77 -13.43
C LEU A 42 1.76 -4.78 -13.96
N LYS A 43 2.19 -5.78 -14.74
CA LYS A 43 1.32 -6.81 -15.30
C LYS A 43 0.69 -7.70 -14.25
N ASN A 44 1.46 -8.11 -13.23
CA ASN A 44 0.96 -8.89 -12.12
C ASN A 44 -0.08 -8.09 -11.32
N THR A 45 0.20 -6.81 -11.06
CA THR A 45 -0.75 -5.91 -10.39
C THR A 45 -2.01 -5.70 -11.23
N GLU A 46 -1.89 -5.54 -12.55
CA GLU A 46 -3.05 -5.45 -13.45
C GLU A 46 -3.93 -6.70 -13.36
N THR A 47 -3.33 -7.88 -13.29
CA THR A 47 -4.06 -9.14 -13.13
C THR A 47 -4.86 -9.18 -11.84
N LEU A 48 -4.28 -8.74 -10.73
CA LEU A 48 -4.99 -8.60 -9.45
C LEU A 48 -6.09 -7.54 -9.53
N ALA A 49 -5.79 -6.38 -10.11
CA ALA A 49 -6.70 -5.25 -10.21
C ALA A 49 -7.94 -5.56 -11.05
N THR A 50 -7.76 -6.17 -12.22
CA THR A 50 -8.87 -6.55 -13.12
C THR A 50 -9.60 -7.82 -12.69
N GLY A 51 -9.00 -8.63 -11.79
CA GLY A 51 -9.55 -9.83 -11.19
C GLY A 51 -10.08 -9.59 -9.79
N ILE A 52 -9.44 -10.23 -8.80
CA ILE A 52 -9.96 -10.34 -7.45
C ILE A 52 -10.25 -8.99 -6.76
N LEU A 53 -9.44 -7.95 -7.01
CA LEU A 53 -9.67 -6.64 -6.38
C LEU A 53 -10.97 -6.01 -6.86
N SER A 54 -11.21 -6.02 -8.17
CA SER A 54 -12.43 -5.44 -8.75
C SER A 54 -13.65 -6.33 -8.57
N ASP A 55 -13.50 -7.64 -8.58
CA ASP A 55 -14.61 -8.59 -8.44
C ASP A 55 -15.22 -8.56 -7.03
N THR A 56 -14.40 -8.32 -6.02
CA THR A 56 -14.82 -8.30 -4.61
C THR A 56 -15.23 -6.92 -4.11
N PHE A 57 -14.93 -5.85 -4.84
CA PHE A 57 -15.16 -4.47 -4.41
C PHE A 57 -16.61 -4.19 -4.02
N ALA A 58 -17.55 -4.44 -4.92
CA ALA A 58 -18.97 -4.12 -4.69
C ALA A 58 -19.61 -4.97 -3.57
N SER A 59 -19.17 -6.23 -3.43
CA SER A 59 -19.64 -7.11 -2.35
C SER A 59 -19.09 -6.67 -1.00
N ALA A 60 -17.82 -6.34 -0.92
CA ALA A 60 -17.18 -5.87 0.31
C ALA A 60 -17.77 -4.53 0.79
N ASP A 61 -18.08 -3.61 -0.14
CA ASP A 61 -18.72 -2.33 0.18
C ASP A 61 -20.13 -2.50 0.77
N ARG A 62 -20.92 -3.44 0.24
CA ARG A 62 -22.28 -3.70 0.71
C ARG A 62 -22.36 -4.47 2.03
N ASN A 63 -21.30 -5.15 2.41
CA ASN A 63 -21.20 -5.93 3.63
C ASN A 63 -20.11 -5.33 4.53
N PRO A 64 -20.42 -4.27 5.31
CA PRO A 64 -19.43 -3.59 6.12
C PRO A 64 -18.87 -4.48 7.23
N PRO A 65 -17.69 -4.16 7.78
CA PRO A 65 -17.17 -4.80 8.97
C PRO A 65 -18.19 -4.78 10.12
N VAL A 66 -18.27 -5.87 10.87
CA VAL A 66 -19.20 -6.01 12.01
C VAL A 66 -18.40 -6.05 13.30
N TYR A 67 -18.63 -5.05 14.16
CA TYR A 67 -18.02 -4.98 15.49
C TYR A 67 -18.82 -5.83 16.49
N ASP A 68 -18.10 -6.67 17.25
CA ASP A 68 -18.67 -7.43 18.38
C ASP A 68 -18.20 -6.80 19.70
N PRO A 69 -19.10 -6.13 20.45
CA PRO A 69 -18.75 -5.50 21.71
C PRO A 69 -18.46 -6.49 22.85
N ALA A 70 -18.86 -7.76 22.73
CA ALA A 70 -18.62 -8.77 23.75
C ALA A 70 -17.17 -9.28 23.71
N THR A 71 -16.58 -9.34 22.54
CA THR A 71 -15.21 -9.84 22.33
C THR A 71 -14.23 -8.73 21.94
N TYR A 72 -14.72 -7.50 21.74
CA TYR A 72 -13.94 -6.36 21.22
C TYR A 72 -13.25 -6.66 19.88
N SER A 73 -13.84 -7.54 19.08
CA SER A 73 -13.32 -7.95 17.77
C SER A 73 -14.13 -7.34 16.62
N VAL A 74 -13.53 -7.34 15.44
CA VAL A 74 -14.18 -6.93 14.20
C VAL A 74 -14.15 -8.08 13.22
N LYS A 75 -15.32 -8.51 12.75
CA LYS A 75 -15.44 -9.46 11.65
C LYS A 75 -15.41 -8.70 10.33
N MET A 76 -14.34 -8.91 9.57
CA MET A 76 -14.19 -8.34 8.23
C MET A 76 -15.06 -9.09 7.21
N PRO A 77 -15.52 -8.41 6.14
CA PRO A 77 -16.19 -9.08 5.01
C PRO A 77 -15.26 -10.11 4.36
N GLU A 78 -15.80 -11.28 4.05
CA GLU A 78 -14.99 -12.38 3.48
C GLU A 78 -14.34 -11.99 2.15
N ASP A 79 -15.08 -11.32 1.27
CA ASP A 79 -14.57 -10.88 -0.02
C ASP A 79 -13.47 -9.83 0.14
N PHE A 80 -13.60 -8.90 1.10
CA PHE A 80 -12.53 -7.96 1.42
C PHE A 80 -11.27 -8.68 1.91
N THR A 81 -11.43 -9.66 2.81
CA THR A 81 -10.30 -10.43 3.35
C THR A 81 -9.56 -11.17 2.23
N LYS A 82 -10.29 -11.78 1.29
CA LYS A 82 -9.69 -12.44 0.11
C LYS A 82 -8.90 -11.48 -0.76
N ALA A 83 -9.48 -10.31 -1.05
CA ALA A 83 -8.82 -9.28 -1.86
C ALA A 83 -7.55 -8.75 -1.20
N TYR A 84 -7.63 -8.45 0.11
CA TYR A 84 -6.49 -7.98 0.89
C TYR A 84 -5.37 -9.02 0.95
N GLN A 85 -5.71 -10.30 1.22
CA GLN A 85 -4.71 -11.36 1.27
C GLN A 85 -4.00 -11.54 -0.07
N ALA A 86 -4.76 -11.55 -1.20
CA ALA A 86 -4.16 -11.65 -2.52
C ALA A 86 -3.22 -10.48 -2.83
N LEU A 87 -3.56 -9.27 -2.35
CA LEU A 87 -2.71 -8.10 -2.48
C LEU A 87 -1.43 -8.22 -1.64
N MET A 88 -1.54 -8.70 -0.41
CA MET A 88 -0.36 -8.93 0.45
C MET A 88 0.55 -10.04 -0.09
N ASP A 89 -0.03 -11.12 -0.60
CA ASP A 89 0.69 -12.25 -1.19
C ASP A 89 1.43 -11.87 -2.49
N SER A 90 0.99 -10.81 -3.17
CA SER A 90 1.68 -10.29 -4.36
C SER A 90 3.01 -9.60 -4.06
N GLU A 91 3.26 -9.30 -2.79
CA GLU A 91 4.45 -8.60 -2.31
C GLU A 91 4.70 -7.21 -2.92
N GLY A 92 3.72 -6.64 -3.65
CA GLY A 92 3.81 -5.29 -4.24
C GLY A 92 4.08 -4.18 -3.20
N TRP A 93 3.73 -4.40 -1.94
CA TRP A 93 4.03 -3.51 -0.81
C TRP A 93 5.53 -3.37 -0.51
N ARG A 94 6.38 -4.31 -0.96
CA ARG A 94 7.84 -4.22 -0.82
C ARG A 94 8.44 -3.03 -1.58
N LEU A 95 7.74 -2.49 -2.57
CA LEU A 95 8.13 -1.26 -3.27
C LEU A 95 8.00 0.01 -2.40
N GLU A 96 7.37 -0.09 -1.21
CA GLU A 96 7.08 1.04 -0.32
C GLU A 96 7.98 1.11 0.90
N ILE A 97 8.71 0.05 1.22
CA ILE A 97 9.47 -0.07 2.46
C ILE A 97 10.98 -0.07 2.21
N PRO A 98 11.79 0.35 3.21
CA PRO A 98 13.23 0.33 3.08
C PRO A 98 13.79 -1.10 3.00
N GLU A 99 14.94 -1.26 2.35
CA GLU A 99 15.65 -2.53 2.19
C GLU A 99 15.87 -3.26 3.52
N GLY A 100 16.19 -2.54 4.61
CA GLY A 100 16.34 -3.12 5.94
C GLY A 100 15.11 -3.81 6.50
N LEU A 101 13.91 -3.55 5.94
CA LEU A 101 12.67 -4.26 6.23
C LEU A 101 12.29 -5.26 5.13
N GLY A 102 13.19 -5.58 4.22
CA GLY A 102 12.95 -6.47 3.07
C GLY A 102 12.27 -5.77 1.89
N GLY A 103 12.41 -4.45 1.82
CA GLY A 103 11.93 -3.66 0.69
C GLY A 103 12.80 -3.79 -0.55
N ILE A 104 12.28 -3.32 -1.67
CA ILE A 104 12.93 -3.29 -2.96
C ILE A 104 13.18 -1.83 -3.34
N ASN A 105 14.43 -1.49 -3.58
CA ASN A 105 14.78 -0.14 -3.99
C ASN A 105 14.37 0.09 -5.46
N CYS A 106 13.38 0.93 -5.67
CA CYS A 106 12.84 1.22 -6.99
C CYS A 106 12.55 2.71 -7.19
N PRO A 107 12.48 3.18 -8.45
CA PRO A 107 12.00 4.53 -8.71
C PRO A 107 10.58 4.73 -8.13
N PRO A 108 10.32 5.82 -7.39
CA PRO A 108 8.99 6.12 -6.83
C PRO A 108 7.85 6.11 -7.86
N SER A 109 8.19 6.36 -9.13
CA SER A 109 7.22 6.30 -10.23
C SER A 109 6.64 4.90 -10.45
N LEU A 110 7.42 3.82 -10.25
CA LEU A 110 6.91 2.45 -10.32
C LEU A 110 5.91 2.18 -9.18
N ARG A 111 6.28 2.55 -7.95
CA ARG A 111 5.40 2.41 -6.79
C ARG A 111 4.05 3.08 -7.03
N TRP A 112 4.06 4.32 -7.56
CA TRP A 112 2.81 5.04 -7.84
C TRP A 112 2.03 4.47 -9.01
N ALA A 113 2.68 3.92 -10.02
CA ALA A 113 2.01 3.20 -11.11
C ALA A 113 1.31 1.92 -10.61
N VAL A 114 1.96 1.16 -9.73
CA VAL A 114 1.33 0.03 -9.02
C VAL A 114 0.16 0.48 -8.16
N ALA A 115 0.34 1.56 -7.39
CA ALA A 115 -0.71 2.15 -6.55
C ALA A 115 -1.93 2.59 -7.38
N GLU A 116 -1.74 3.18 -8.56
CA GLU A 116 -2.83 3.60 -9.45
C GLU A 116 -3.73 2.42 -9.84
N LEU A 117 -3.14 1.28 -10.22
CA LEU A 117 -3.87 0.07 -10.57
C LEU A 117 -4.70 -0.45 -9.38
N VAL A 118 -4.12 -0.51 -8.20
CA VAL A 118 -4.79 -0.99 -6.98
C VAL A 118 -5.89 -0.02 -6.55
N LEU A 119 -5.61 1.28 -6.50
CA LEU A 119 -6.56 2.33 -6.13
C LEU A 119 -7.76 2.37 -7.06
N GLY A 120 -7.54 2.26 -8.36
CA GLY A 120 -8.61 2.24 -9.35
C GLY A 120 -9.53 1.02 -9.22
N ALA A 121 -8.98 -0.12 -8.80
CA ALA A 121 -9.73 -1.36 -8.66
C ALA A 121 -10.42 -1.50 -7.29
N ASN A 122 -9.71 -1.17 -6.19
CA ASN A 122 -10.21 -1.32 -4.83
C ASN A 122 -9.49 -0.38 -3.86
N PRO A 123 -9.92 0.87 -3.70
CA PRO A 123 -9.28 1.83 -2.83
C PRO A 123 -9.27 1.41 -1.35
N ALA A 124 -10.26 0.66 -0.89
CA ALA A 124 -10.29 0.16 0.49
C ALA A 124 -9.14 -0.83 0.74
N ALA A 125 -8.88 -1.76 -0.19
CA ALA A 125 -7.77 -2.70 -0.09
C ALA A 125 -6.42 -1.97 -0.07
N PHE A 126 -6.27 -0.92 -0.90
CA PHE A 126 -5.07 -0.08 -0.89
C PHE A 126 -4.85 0.62 0.47
N MET A 127 -5.91 1.17 1.07
CA MET A 127 -5.81 1.84 2.38
C MET A 127 -5.35 0.87 3.48
N TYR A 128 -5.84 -0.36 3.48
CA TYR A 128 -5.42 -1.38 4.44
C TYR A 128 -3.97 -1.86 4.21
N MET A 129 -3.48 -1.80 2.97
CA MET A 129 -2.08 -2.10 2.63
C MET A 129 -1.10 -1.03 3.15
N SER A 130 -1.56 0.08 3.70
CA SER A 130 -0.68 1.16 4.22
C SER A 130 0.19 0.76 5.41
N GLY A 131 -0.11 -0.37 6.08
CA GLY A 131 0.68 -0.87 7.22
C GLY A 131 2.18 -0.93 6.98
N PRO A 132 2.66 -1.58 5.90
CA PRO A 132 4.07 -1.57 5.53
C PRO A 132 4.69 -0.18 5.36
N GLY A 133 3.97 0.76 4.73
CA GLY A 133 4.43 2.15 4.59
C GLY A 133 4.64 2.83 5.95
N PHE A 134 3.74 2.62 6.91
CA PHE A 134 3.90 3.14 8.29
C PHE A 134 5.04 2.44 9.03
N ALA A 135 5.25 1.15 8.82
CA ALA A 135 6.42 0.45 9.35
C ALA A 135 7.72 1.08 8.83
N GLY A 136 7.77 1.45 7.54
CA GLY A 136 8.90 2.17 6.94
C GLY A 136 9.16 3.53 7.61
N ILE A 137 8.12 4.28 7.97
CA ILE A 137 8.25 5.54 8.71
C ILE A 137 8.86 5.30 10.10
N LEU A 138 8.34 4.31 10.84
CA LEU A 138 8.88 3.97 12.17
C LEU A 138 10.34 3.50 12.08
N TYR A 139 10.67 2.72 11.07
CA TYR A 139 12.03 2.22 10.87
C TYR A 139 13.02 3.35 10.60
N ASN A 140 12.65 4.30 9.74
CA ASN A 140 13.55 5.38 9.31
C ASN A 140 13.68 6.52 10.34
N LEU A 141 12.63 6.80 11.11
CA LEU A 141 12.54 7.96 12.00
C LEU A 141 12.48 7.61 13.48
N GLY A 142 12.27 6.35 13.80
CA GLY A 142 12.07 5.87 15.16
C GLY A 142 13.37 5.58 15.91
N ASN A 143 13.25 5.46 17.24
CA ASN A 143 14.29 4.89 18.09
C ASN A 143 14.37 3.36 17.94
N GLU A 144 15.32 2.70 18.61
CA GLU A 144 15.55 1.25 18.49
C GLU A 144 14.31 0.40 18.78
N ASP A 145 13.47 0.79 19.76
CA ASP A 145 12.26 0.03 20.09
C ASP A 145 11.18 0.22 19.03
N GLN A 146 11.09 1.40 18.42
CA GLN A 146 10.20 1.68 17.31
C GLN A 146 10.64 0.96 16.03
N GLN A 147 11.95 0.83 15.80
CA GLN A 147 12.49 0.02 14.69
C GLN A 147 12.13 -1.46 14.84
N LYS A 148 12.29 -2.03 16.04
CA LYS A 148 11.83 -3.40 16.35
C LYS A 148 10.31 -3.56 16.19
N MET A 149 9.53 -2.52 16.50
CA MET A 149 8.11 -2.52 16.25
C MET A 149 7.82 -2.59 14.75
N ALA A 150 8.54 -1.81 13.93
CA ALA A 150 8.40 -1.84 12.48
C ALA A 150 8.68 -3.23 11.90
N GLU A 151 9.72 -3.93 12.37
CA GLU A 151 10.01 -5.31 11.97
C GLU A 151 8.83 -6.25 12.27
N ARG A 152 8.26 -6.16 13.48
CA ARG A 152 7.09 -6.95 13.87
C ARG A 152 5.83 -6.62 13.05
N MET A 153 5.66 -5.35 12.66
CA MET A 153 4.56 -4.94 11.78
C MET A 153 4.65 -5.63 10.42
N ILE A 154 5.84 -5.75 9.86
CA ILE A 154 6.07 -6.47 8.60
C ILE A 154 5.84 -7.96 8.78
N GLU A 155 6.45 -8.60 9.77
CA GLU A 155 6.30 -10.04 10.05
C GLU A 155 4.84 -10.44 10.30
N GLY A 156 4.11 -9.62 11.05
CA GLY A 156 2.70 -9.84 11.42
C GLY A 156 1.70 -9.35 10.38
N GLN A 157 2.13 -8.72 9.29
CA GLN A 157 1.27 -8.05 8.32
C GLN A 157 0.27 -7.10 8.99
N TRP A 158 0.73 -6.34 9.99
CA TRP A 158 -0.14 -5.46 10.76
C TRP A 158 -0.56 -4.26 9.94
N GLY A 159 -1.84 -3.89 10.06
CA GLY A 159 -2.34 -2.61 9.60
C GLY A 159 -1.86 -1.47 10.49
N ALA A 160 -1.99 -0.25 9.98
CA ALA A 160 -1.73 0.96 10.75
C ALA A 160 -2.72 2.05 10.37
N THR A 161 -2.96 2.96 11.31
CA THR A 161 -3.80 4.13 11.11
C THR A 161 -3.08 5.39 11.52
N MET A 162 -3.34 6.48 10.80
CA MET A 162 -2.86 7.81 11.17
C MET A 162 -4.04 8.66 11.61
N VAL A 163 -4.07 8.99 12.92
CA VAL A 163 -5.11 9.82 13.53
C VAL A 163 -4.53 11.22 13.71
N LEU A 164 -4.66 12.07 12.69
CA LEU A 164 -3.97 13.35 12.60
C LEU A 164 -4.90 14.53 12.84
N THR A 165 -6.08 14.54 12.24
CA THR A 165 -7.05 15.65 12.31
C THR A 165 -7.63 15.78 13.70
N GLU A 166 -7.67 17.01 14.22
CA GLU A 166 -8.34 17.41 15.44
C GLU A 166 -9.53 18.32 15.14
N PRO A 167 -10.45 18.56 16.11
CA PRO A 167 -11.61 19.43 15.87
C PRO A 167 -11.26 20.82 15.34
N ASP A 168 -10.14 21.40 15.77
CA ASP A 168 -9.69 22.74 15.41
C ASP A 168 -8.49 22.73 14.43
N ALA A 169 -8.03 21.56 13.97
CA ALA A 169 -6.84 21.41 13.15
C ALA A 169 -7.05 20.33 12.06
N GLY A 170 -7.75 20.71 10.99
CA GLY A 170 -8.01 19.85 9.82
C GLY A 170 -7.00 20.10 8.71
N SER A 171 -7.23 21.13 7.88
CA SER A 171 -6.30 21.49 6.79
C SER A 171 -4.95 21.97 7.32
N ASP A 172 -4.94 22.71 8.41
CA ASP A 172 -3.73 23.09 9.15
C ASP A 172 -3.48 22.07 10.28
N VAL A 173 -3.03 20.86 9.93
CA VAL A 173 -2.72 19.82 10.91
C VAL A 173 -1.53 20.18 11.82
N GLY A 174 -0.69 21.12 11.39
CA GLY A 174 0.40 21.66 12.21
C GLY A 174 -0.08 22.43 13.43
N ALA A 175 -1.33 22.90 13.48
CA ALA A 175 -1.98 23.54 14.62
C ALA A 175 -2.52 22.54 15.66
N GLY A 176 -2.34 21.23 15.47
CA GLY A 176 -2.76 20.18 16.42
C GLY A 176 -2.20 20.40 17.82
N ARG A 177 -3.01 20.10 18.85
CA ARG A 177 -2.68 20.35 20.27
C ARG A 177 -2.56 19.09 21.11
N THR A 178 -2.79 17.93 20.53
CA THR A 178 -2.66 16.64 21.23
C THR A 178 -1.27 16.49 21.82
N LYS A 179 -1.20 16.08 23.06
CA LYS A 179 0.04 15.86 23.81
C LYS A 179 0.01 14.50 24.49
N ALA A 180 1.16 13.82 24.47
CA ALA A 180 1.36 12.61 25.26
C ALA A 180 1.97 12.99 26.62
N PHE A 181 1.56 12.31 27.67
CA PHE A 181 2.10 12.41 29.01
C PHE A 181 2.44 11.02 29.52
N ASP A 182 3.58 10.88 30.21
CA ASP A 182 3.90 9.66 30.95
C ASP A 182 2.98 9.54 32.16
N ASN A 183 2.43 8.34 32.40
CA ASN A 183 1.60 8.03 33.58
C ASN A 183 2.43 7.36 34.67
#